data_7a4d72b03b5309c29327332df588dba2
#
_entry.id   7a4d72b03b5309c29327332df588dba2
#
_cell.length_a   1.000
_cell.length_b   1.000
_cell.length_c   1.000
_cell.angle_alpha   90.00
_cell.angle_beta   90.00
_cell.angle_gamma   90.00
#
_symmetry.space_group_name_H-M   'P 1'
#
loop_
_entity.id
_entity.type
_entity.pdbx_description
1 polymer ?
#
loop_
_entity_poly.entity_id
_entity_poly.type
_entity_poly.pdbx_seq_one_letter_code
_entity_poly.pdbx_strand_id
1 'polypeptide(L)'
;MSEGLSGFSFSKFNNCYAKINLGDKNAVYDGEFKNGKFHGQGTLINPEGTKYAGEWKNGMPDGKGTLTDSDGTKFIGEWKNGKRDGSGTYIFTNGKTKQGVFKDGNLVEKWKKK
;
A
#
# COMPACT_ATOMS: atom_id res chain seq x y z
N MET A 1 -27.13 4.87 -3.27
CA MET A 1 -27.08 4.16 -3.27
C MET A 1 -26.12 3.53 -3.00
N SER A 2 -25.81 3.19 -2.76
CA SER A 2 -24.88 2.73 -2.49
C SER A 2 -24.83 1.56 -2.62
N GLU A 3 -25.49 1.09 -3.18
CA GLU A 3 -25.51 0.00 -3.31
C GLU A 3 -24.56 -0.57 -2.63
N GLY A 4 -24.15 -0.31 -1.80
CA GLY A 4 -23.36 -0.92 -1.11
C GLY A 4 -22.20 -1.24 -1.56
N LEU A 5 -21.31 -1.35 -0.86
CA LEU A 5 -20.07 -1.65 -1.40
C LEU A 5 -19.71 -3.08 -1.24
N SER A 6 -20.40 -3.84 -0.47
CA SER A 6 -20.02 -5.21 -0.29
C SER A 6 -20.42 -6.02 -1.50
N GLY A 7 -19.60 -6.88 -1.95
CA GLY A 7 -19.86 -7.66 -3.14
C GLY A 7 -19.92 -6.82 -4.37
N PHE A 8 -19.43 -5.65 -4.32
CA PHE A 8 -19.63 -4.67 -5.26
C PHE A 8 -18.51 -4.54 -6.20
N SER A 9 -18.78 -4.27 -7.39
CA SER A 9 -17.78 -4.01 -8.40
C SER A 9 -17.49 -2.53 -8.46
N PHE A 10 -16.23 -2.18 -8.56
CA PHE A 10 -15.87 -0.79 -8.68
C PHE A 10 -15.71 -0.37 -10.14
N SER A 11 -16.27 -1.13 -11.04
CA SER A 11 -16.06 -0.87 -12.46
C SER A 11 -16.48 0.52 -12.90
N LYS A 12 -17.40 1.15 -12.18
CA LYS A 12 -17.78 2.50 -12.54
C LYS A 12 -16.75 3.54 -12.13
N PHE A 13 -15.78 3.15 -11.33
CA PHE A 13 -14.75 4.10 -10.94
C PHE A 13 -13.62 4.01 -11.96
N ASN A 14 -13.51 5.01 -12.79
CA ASN A 14 -12.51 5.03 -13.83
C ASN A 14 -11.90 6.42 -13.90
N ASN A 15 -10.59 6.52 -13.69
CA ASN A 15 -9.90 7.80 -13.74
C ASN A 15 -10.49 8.78 -12.76
N CYS A 16 -10.74 8.34 -11.55
CA CYS A 16 -11.33 9.21 -10.55
C CYS A 16 -10.70 8.95 -9.19
N TYR A 17 -10.99 9.85 -8.28
CA TYR A 17 -10.51 9.75 -6.90
C TYR A 17 -11.72 9.49 -6.02
N ALA A 18 -11.59 8.58 -5.09
CA ALA A 18 -12.69 8.27 -4.21
C ALA A 18 -12.18 7.71 -2.89
N LYS A 19 -12.98 7.87 -1.84
CA LYS A 19 -12.71 7.29 -0.55
C LYS A 19 -13.82 6.32 -0.27
N ILE A 20 -13.49 5.04 -0.12
CA ILE A 20 -14.51 4.02 0.04
C ILE A 20 -14.17 3.06 1.15
N ASN A 21 -15.21 2.53 1.77
CA ASN A 21 -15.06 1.47 2.73
C ASN A 21 -15.11 0.15 2.00
N LEU A 22 -14.26 -0.78 2.40
CA LEU A 22 -14.15 -2.05 1.71
C LEU A 22 -14.78 -3.14 2.54
N GLY A 23 -16.09 -3.17 2.56
CA GLY A 23 -16.80 -4.25 3.18
C GLY A 23 -16.89 -4.12 4.68
N ASP A 24 -17.10 -5.25 5.34
CA ASP A 24 -17.41 -5.28 6.74
C ASP A 24 -16.23 -5.07 7.67
N LYS A 25 -15.04 -5.06 7.16
CA LYS A 25 -13.88 -5.04 8.02
C LYS A 25 -13.34 -3.65 8.27
N ASN A 26 -14.05 -2.66 7.82
CA ASN A 26 -13.65 -1.27 8.04
C ASN A 26 -12.32 -0.91 7.40
N ALA A 27 -11.92 -1.63 6.39
CA ALA A 27 -10.79 -1.21 5.58
C ALA A 27 -11.23 -0.04 4.71
N VAL A 28 -10.36 0.92 4.50
CA VAL A 28 -10.70 2.11 3.74
C VAL A 28 -9.64 2.37 2.70
N TYR A 29 -10.06 2.59 1.46
CA TYR A 29 -9.16 3.03 0.41
C TYR A 29 -9.52 4.48 0.06
N ASP A 30 -8.50 5.32 0.00
CA ASP A 30 -8.68 6.74 -0.29
C ASP A 30 -7.69 7.07 -1.39
N GLY A 31 -8.12 7.14 -2.62
CA GLY A 31 -7.19 7.38 -3.70
C GLY A 31 -7.81 7.27 -5.08
N GLU A 32 -6.94 7.07 -6.04
CA GLU A 32 -7.34 7.07 -7.45
C GLU A 32 -7.74 5.70 -7.93
N PHE A 33 -8.63 5.70 -8.89
CA PHE A 33 -9.14 4.48 -9.52
C PHE A 33 -8.96 4.54 -11.01
N LYS A 34 -8.74 3.39 -11.60
CA LYS A 34 -8.74 3.25 -13.04
C LYS A 34 -9.35 1.90 -13.39
N ASN A 35 -10.37 1.91 -14.22
CA ASN A 35 -11.06 0.68 -14.63
C ASN A 35 -11.52 -0.13 -13.45
N GLY A 36 -12.00 0.56 -12.40
CA GLY A 36 -12.53 -0.11 -11.22
C GLY A 36 -11.51 -0.64 -10.26
N LYS A 37 -10.25 -0.31 -10.45
CA LYS A 37 -9.19 -0.82 -9.58
C LYS A 37 -8.37 0.31 -8.99
N PHE A 38 -7.78 0.05 -7.83
CA PHE A 38 -6.87 1.02 -7.23
C PHE A 38 -5.73 1.29 -8.21
N HIS A 39 -5.41 2.53 -8.40
CA HIS A 39 -4.42 2.90 -9.38
C HIS A 39 -3.89 4.28 -9.06
N GLY A 40 -2.64 4.56 -9.42
CA GLY A 40 -2.07 5.88 -9.15
C GLY A 40 -1.77 6.03 -7.67
N GLN A 41 -2.09 7.16 -7.11
CA GLN A 41 -1.80 7.43 -5.70
C GLN A 41 -2.99 7.04 -4.84
N GLY A 42 -2.72 6.39 -3.73
CA GLY A 42 -3.80 6.03 -2.84
C GLY A 42 -3.29 5.53 -1.49
N THR A 43 -4.18 5.52 -0.52
CA THR A 43 -3.90 5.07 0.83
C THR A 43 -4.92 4.01 1.21
N LEU A 44 -4.42 2.86 1.65
CA LEU A 44 -5.29 1.79 2.14
C LEU A 44 -5.03 1.62 3.62
N ILE A 45 -6.09 1.65 4.41
CA ILE A 45 -6.00 1.49 5.86
C ILE A 45 -6.78 0.25 6.24
N ASN A 46 -6.10 -0.68 6.89
CA ASN A 46 -6.73 -1.92 7.33
C ASN A 46 -7.22 -1.79 8.75
N PRO A 47 -8.22 -2.60 9.14
CA PRO A 47 -8.74 -2.52 10.50
C PRO A 47 -7.71 -2.86 11.57
N GLU A 48 -6.68 -3.63 11.21
CA GLU A 48 -5.64 -3.96 12.17
C GLU A 48 -4.71 -2.79 12.45
N GLY A 49 -4.83 -1.72 11.71
CA GLY A 49 -3.97 -0.58 11.90
C GLY A 49 -2.82 -0.48 10.93
N THR A 50 -2.75 -1.38 9.98
CA THR A 50 -1.74 -1.33 8.94
C THR A 50 -2.17 -0.35 7.85
N LYS A 51 -1.25 0.44 7.35
CA LYS A 51 -1.58 1.43 6.33
C LYS A 51 -0.53 1.43 5.23
N TYR A 52 -0.99 1.40 3.98
CA TYR A 52 -0.10 1.57 2.85
C TYR A 52 -0.48 2.84 2.11
N ALA A 53 0.49 3.71 1.90
CA ALA A 53 0.27 4.95 1.17
C ALA A 53 1.31 5.05 0.07
N GLY A 54 0.88 5.16 -1.15
CA GLY A 54 1.82 5.27 -2.26
C GLY A 54 1.17 4.95 -3.58
N GLU A 55 1.96 4.35 -4.46
CA GLU A 55 1.53 4.10 -5.83
C GLU A 55 0.88 2.74 -5.96
N TRP A 56 -0.13 2.68 -6.79
CA TRP A 56 -0.91 1.48 -7.03
C TRP A 56 -1.02 1.22 -8.52
N LYS A 57 -1.16 -0.04 -8.87
CA LYS A 57 -1.37 -0.41 -10.25
C LYS A 57 -2.21 -1.66 -10.28
N ASN A 58 -3.35 -1.59 -10.94
CA ASN A 58 -4.25 -2.74 -11.09
C ASN A 58 -4.60 -3.39 -9.77
N GLY A 59 -4.81 -2.59 -8.75
CA GLY A 59 -5.25 -3.10 -7.45
C GLY A 59 -4.15 -3.49 -6.50
N MET A 60 -2.89 -3.32 -6.89
CA MET A 60 -1.77 -3.73 -6.04
C MET A 60 -0.76 -2.61 -5.87
N PRO A 61 -0.08 -2.56 -4.73
CA PRO A 61 1.03 -1.63 -4.58
C PRO A 61 2.08 -1.86 -5.65
N ASP A 62 2.47 -0.79 -6.31
CA ASP A 62 3.43 -0.88 -7.40
C ASP A 62 4.08 0.47 -7.56
N GLY A 63 5.38 0.53 -7.37
CA GLY A 63 6.11 1.80 -7.39
C GLY A 63 6.57 2.13 -6.00
N LYS A 64 6.61 3.41 -5.66
CA LYS A 64 7.09 3.82 -4.35
C LYS A 64 5.94 3.93 -3.37
N GLY A 65 6.17 3.51 -2.15
CA GLY A 65 5.14 3.59 -1.15
C GLY A 65 5.67 3.39 0.25
N THR A 66 4.83 3.74 1.23
CA THR A 66 5.16 3.61 2.64
C THR A 66 4.15 2.69 3.29
N LEU A 67 4.64 1.65 3.92
CA LEU A 67 3.80 0.76 4.70
C LEU A 67 4.04 1.05 6.17
N THR A 68 2.98 1.28 6.92
CA THR A 68 3.07 1.52 8.34
C THR A 68 2.37 0.37 9.04
N ASP A 69 3.10 -0.31 9.91
CA ASP A 69 2.53 -1.41 10.67
C ASP A 69 1.75 -0.89 11.86
N SER A 70 0.96 -1.76 12.45
CA SER A 70 0.13 -1.36 13.57
C SER A 70 0.95 -0.89 14.77
N ASP A 71 2.21 -1.31 14.88
CA ASP A 71 3.05 -0.87 15.99
C ASP A 71 3.80 0.43 15.69
N GLY A 72 3.60 1.00 14.50
CA GLY A 72 4.26 2.24 14.16
C GLY A 72 5.52 2.10 13.35
N THR A 73 5.99 0.88 13.13
CA THR A 73 7.15 0.66 12.27
C THR A 73 6.78 0.97 10.83
N LYS A 74 7.64 1.66 10.11
CA LYS A 74 7.37 2.03 8.73
C LYS A 74 8.37 1.39 7.79
N PHE A 75 7.91 1.08 6.60
CA PHE A 75 8.77 0.65 5.52
C PHE A 75 8.55 1.59 4.35
N ILE A 76 9.60 2.25 3.91
CA ILE A 76 9.52 3.15 2.77
C ILE A 76 10.38 2.55 1.67
N GLY A 77 9.77 2.26 0.55
CA GLY A 77 10.56 1.64 -0.51
C GLY A 77 9.77 1.38 -1.76
N GLU A 78 10.30 0.45 -2.54
CA GLU A 78 9.75 0.12 -3.84
C GLU A 78 8.95 -1.16 -3.78
N TRP A 79 7.89 -1.19 -4.55
CA TRP A 79 6.94 -2.30 -4.56
C TRP A 79 6.68 -2.72 -5.99
N LYS A 80 6.36 -3.97 -6.16
CA LYS A 80 5.99 -4.48 -7.47
C LYS A 80 4.99 -5.60 -7.29
N ASN A 81 3.83 -5.44 -7.90
CA ASN A 81 2.76 -6.44 -7.83
C ASN A 81 2.44 -6.82 -6.39
N GLY A 82 2.43 -5.83 -5.50
CA GLY A 82 2.05 -6.05 -4.12
C GLY A 82 3.16 -6.52 -3.21
N LYS A 83 4.36 -6.69 -3.73
CA LYS A 83 5.47 -7.18 -2.93
C LYS A 83 6.61 -6.18 -2.90
N ARG A 84 7.36 -6.20 -1.81
CA ARG A 84 8.55 -5.34 -1.75
C ARG A 84 9.54 -5.81 -2.78
N ASP A 85 10.04 -4.89 -3.58
CA ASP A 85 10.94 -5.23 -4.65
C ASP A 85 11.80 -4.02 -4.95
N GLY A 86 13.09 -4.12 -4.67
CA GLY A 86 14.01 -3.00 -4.84
C GLY A 86 14.48 -2.49 -3.50
N SER A 87 14.91 -1.25 -3.49
CA SER A 87 15.45 -0.65 -2.27
C SER A 87 14.35 -0.33 -1.26
N GLY A 88 14.66 -0.44 0.01
CA GLY A 88 13.71 -0.07 1.03
C GLY A 88 14.40 0.25 2.34
N THR A 89 13.69 0.99 3.18
CA THR A 89 14.19 1.42 4.47
C THR A 89 13.13 1.17 5.53
N TYR A 90 13.50 0.45 6.59
CA TYR A 90 12.64 0.34 7.76
C TYR A 90 12.97 1.46 8.71
N ILE A 91 11.94 2.02 9.31
CA ILE A 91 12.09 3.02 10.36
C ILE A 91 11.36 2.49 11.56
N PHE A 92 12.13 2.20 12.61
CA PHE A 92 11.57 1.60 13.80
C PHE A 92 11.05 2.68 14.75
N THR A 93 10.23 2.27 15.69
CA THR A 93 9.59 3.23 16.59
C THR A 93 10.58 3.99 17.45
N ASN A 94 11.76 3.43 17.66
CA ASN A 94 12.80 4.14 18.43
C ASN A 94 13.63 5.09 17.56
N GLY A 95 13.25 5.24 16.29
CA GLY A 95 13.95 6.15 15.39
C GLY A 95 15.10 5.53 14.62
N LYS A 96 15.44 4.30 14.91
CA LYS A 96 16.52 3.65 14.18
C LYS A 96 16.02 3.21 12.81
N THR A 97 16.95 3.11 11.88
CA THR A 97 16.60 2.73 10.52
C THR A 97 17.44 1.56 10.04
N LYS A 98 16.93 0.85 9.06
CA LYS A 98 17.63 -0.28 8.48
C LYS A 98 17.30 -0.34 7.01
N GLN A 99 18.31 -0.42 6.18
CA GLN A 99 18.11 -0.42 4.74
C GLN A 99 18.46 -1.76 4.15
N GLY A 100 17.85 -2.07 3.02
CA GLY A 100 18.14 -3.30 2.35
C GLY A 100 17.57 -3.33 0.95
N VAL A 101 17.81 -4.43 0.25
CA VAL A 101 17.28 -4.67 -1.08
C VAL A 101 16.37 -5.88 -1.00
N PHE A 102 15.20 -5.77 -1.59
CA PHE A 102 14.18 -6.81 -1.53
C PHE A 102 13.88 -7.36 -2.91
N LYS A 103 13.45 -8.60 -2.95
CA LYS A 103 13.03 -9.23 -4.17
C LYS A 103 11.86 -10.13 -3.85
N ASP A 104 10.73 -9.87 -4.50
CA ASP A 104 9.50 -10.65 -4.29
C ASP A 104 9.12 -10.73 -2.81
N GLY A 105 9.34 -9.63 -2.09
CA GLY A 105 8.97 -9.55 -0.68
C GLY A 105 10.03 -10.02 0.29
N ASN A 106 11.13 -10.57 -0.21
CA ASN A 106 12.18 -11.12 0.66
C ASN A 106 13.41 -10.23 0.65
N LEU A 107 14.02 -10.11 1.82
CA LEU A 107 15.26 -9.37 1.92
C LEU A 107 16.37 -10.19 1.31
N VAL A 108 16.99 -9.69 0.24
CA VAL A 108 18.02 -10.43 -0.45
C VAL A 108 19.39 -9.84 -0.24
N GLU A 109 19.47 -8.59 0.21
CA GLU A 109 20.76 -8.01 0.44
C GLU A 109 20.64 -6.87 1.40
N LYS A 110 21.43 -6.87 2.44
CA LYS A 110 21.44 -5.77 3.38
C LYS A 110 22.29 -4.67 2.82
N TRP A 111 21.83 -3.46 3.02
CA TRP A 111 22.58 -2.33 2.57
C TRP A 111 23.83 -2.21 3.43
N LYS A 112 24.98 -2.18 2.77
CA LYS A 112 26.18 -2.03 3.53
C LYS A 112 26.60 -0.60 3.52
N LYS A 113 26.82 -0.04 4.72
CA LYS A 113 27.23 1.30 4.74
C LYS A 113 28.70 1.33 4.61
N LYS A 114 29.20 2.18 3.84
CA LYS A 114 30.62 2.24 3.67
C LYS A 114 31.26 3.10 4.67
#